data_f647f9ffc890a350b9127e859f587f73
#
_entry.id   f647f9ffc890a350b9127e859f587f73
#
_cell.length_a   1.000
_cell.length_b   1.000
_cell.length_c   1.000
_cell.angle_alpha   90.00
_cell.angle_beta   90.00
_cell.angle_gamma   90.00
#
_symmetry.space_group_name_H-M   'P 1'
#
loop_
_entity.id
_entity.type
_entity.pdbx_description
1 polymer ?
#
loop_
_entity_poly.entity_id
_entity_poly.type
_entity_poly.pdbx_seq_one_letter_code
_entity_poly.pdbx_strand_id
1 'polypeptide(L)'
;MQSLIVKNVMCLSVFLILTACNSTVVLHPPEYKVPILQTDDHYKYAVLNWEKTSNIEVNANTWWEIFQDPILSQLMQQLNQENLSLKQAEARYQQANALLEKQHANRLPSLKLNGSAQHSGTKGSTPNNRFTAGVQVSWIPDLWGRVAKAIEGQQANLDASQADLAAVKLNQQLLGTETYWNIRVLDAQLDVLQQTQHSYQRSVKILNNQYVAGMSARADVIQAETQLKQVQIQQIETQRERDLQENILAVVQGKTVAQFQLPKQKQYFQVPILPSQLPSRMLIQRPDVIRAERELAATHAQLGLAQTAWLPDLSIGLTGELNSHVLSQLFQAPQYLWSTGLQTTALIFDGGKRKAEIAQAQASYTEKAAAYRQAVLTGWKEVEDALIQSSSFKQQQSEQFELFKIALENEQVVTRRYNAGLVSYLEVITAQNLRLQAEQATLQLKQLQLKNTAQLIAALGGNIS
;
A
#
# COMPACT_ATOMS: atom_id res chain seq x y z
N MET A 1 22.22 68.43 29.45
CA MET A 1 23.06 68.00 28.32
C MET A 1 23.30 66.48 28.29
N GLN A 2 23.49 65.80 29.42
CA GLN A 2 23.71 64.35 29.47
C GLN A 2 22.50 63.49 29.02
N SER A 3 21.25 63.91 29.24
CA SER A 3 20.05 63.12 28.88
C SER A 3 19.77 63.11 27.36
N LEU A 4 20.22 64.13 26.60
CA LEU A 4 20.08 64.18 25.14
C LEU A 4 21.11 63.26 24.44
N ILE A 5 22.30 63.13 25.01
CA ILE A 5 23.38 62.29 24.46
C ILE A 5 23.00 60.81 24.60
N VAL A 6 22.42 60.41 25.74
CA VAL A 6 21.98 59.03 25.99
C VAL A 6 20.82 58.62 25.06
N LYS A 7 19.85 59.52 24.78
CA LYS A 7 18.76 59.26 23.83
C LYS A 7 19.27 59.11 22.40
N ASN A 8 20.22 59.96 21.99
CA ASN A 8 20.77 59.88 20.62
C ASN A 8 21.67 58.63 20.41
N VAL A 9 22.42 58.22 21.42
CA VAL A 9 23.23 56.98 21.37
C VAL A 9 22.32 55.74 21.36
N MET A 10 21.21 55.78 22.09
CA MET A 10 20.24 54.66 22.11
C MET A 10 19.44 54.55 20.78
N CYS A 11 19.10 55.69 20.14
CA CYS A 11 18.51 55.69 18.80
C CYS A 11 19.49 55.23 17.73
N LEU A 12 20.78 55.61 17.82
CA LEU A 12 21.80 55.23 16.85
C LEU A 12 22.13 53.74 16.96
N SER A 13 22.15 53.17 18.19
CA SER A 13 22.36 51.73 18.38
C SER A 13 21.19 50.86 17.87
N VAL A 14 19.95 51.34 17.99
CA VAL A 14 18.77 50.66 17.42
C VAL A 14 18.77 50.73 15.89
N PHE A 15 19.23 51.86 15.28
CA PHE A 15 19.36 51.98 13.83
C PHE A 15 20.48 51.10 13.25
N LEU A 16 21.60 50.95 13.95
CA LEU A 16 22.71 50.09 13.55
C LEU A 16 22.37 48.57 13.62
N ILE A 17 21.47 48.17 14.52
CA ILE A 17 20.98 46.81 14.59
C ILE A 17 20.04 46.50 13.41
N LEU A 18 19.28 47.47 12.90
CA LEU A 18 18.39 47.31 11.77
C LEU A 18 19.10 47.26 10.40
N THR A 19 20.31 47.79 10.29
CA THR A 19 21.10 47.74 9.04
C THR A 19 21.99 46.47 8.92
N ALA A 20 22.22 45.74 9.99
CA ALA A 20 23.02 44.48 9.99
C ALA A 20 22.24 43.26 9.45
N CYS A 21 20.94 43.37 9.19
CA CYS A 21 20.09 42.30 8.64
C CYS A 21 20.03 42.30 7.11
N ASN A 22 21.10 42.65 6.40
CA ASN A 22 21.16 42.49 4.95
C ASN A 22 21.76 41.15 4.49
N SER A 23 21.69 40.14 5.33
CA SER A 23 21.78 38.76 4.85
C SER A 23 20.38 38.44 4.26
N THR A 24 20.32 38.11 2.98
CA THR A 24 19.12 37.59 2.31
C THR A 24 18.70 36.27 2.98
N VAL A 25 18.08 36.38 4.15
CA VAL A 25 17.27 35.31 4.70
C VAL A 25 16.11 35.18 3.73
N VAL A 26 16.10 34.16 2.92
CA VAL A 26 14.97 33.80 2.07
C VAL A 26 13.80 33.52 3.03
N LEU A 27 13.00 34.57 3.29
CA LEU A 27 11.88 34.55 4.24
C LEU A 27 10.74 33.64 3.79
N HIS A 28 10.80 33.15 2.55
CA HIS A 28 9.84 32.21 2.00
C HIS A 28 10.62 31.10 1.30
N PRO A 29 10.50 29.85 1.76
CA PRO A 29 11.03 28.73 0.99
C PRO A 29 10.38 28.75 -0.41
N PRO A 30 11.08 28.31 -1.45
CA PRO A 30 10.52 28.22 -2.79
C PRO A 30 9.23 27.41 -2.75
N GLU A 31 8.28 27.76 -3.61
CA GLU A 31 7.04 27.00 -3.78
C GLU A 31 7.36 25.55 -4.15
N TYR A 32 6.64 24.62 -3.55
CA TYR A 32 6.78 23.22 -3.88
C TYR A 32 6.44 22.98 -5.35
N LYS A 33 7.35 22.34 -6.07
CA LYS A 33 7.12 21.86 -7.43
C LYS A 33 7.41 20.38 -7.50
N VAL A 34 6.48 19.62 -8.06
CA VAL A 34 6.67 18.19 -8.29
C VAL A 34 7.91 18.00 -9.17
N PRO A 35 8.89 17.18 -8.75
CA PRO A 35 10.07 16.92 -9.57
C PRO A 35 9.65 16.27 -10.90
N ILE A 36 10.01 16.93 -12.01
CA ILE A 36 9.78 16.38 -13.35
C ILE A 36 10.76 15.22 -13.55
N LEU A 37 10.24 14.02 -13.68
CA LEU A 37 11.02 12.87 -14.12
C LEU A 37 10.94 12.80 -15.67
N GLN A 38 12.08 12.78 -16.32
CA GLN A 38 12.15 12.46 -17.75
C GLN A 38 11.83 10.96 -17.89
N THR A 39 10.62 10.63 -18.23
CA THR A 39 10.19 9.30 -18.59
C THR A 39 9.96 9.25 -20.08
N ASP A 40 10.27 8.15 -20.72
CA ASP A 40 9.95 7.94 -22.13
C ASP A 40 8.42 7.96 -22.32
N ASP A 41 7.95 8.45 -23.46
CA ASP A 41 6.51 8.56 -23.75
C ASP A 41 5.86 7.18 -23.93
N HIS A 42 6.64 6.13 -24.18
CA HIS A 42 6.18 4.78 -24.47
C HIS A 42 6.98 3.73 -23.71
N TYR A 43 6.30 2.66 -23.29
CA TYR A 43 6.95 1.47 -22.76
C TYR A 43 7.73 0.76 -23.87
N LYS A 44 8.93 0.27 -23.56
CA LYS A 44 9.83 -0.39 -24.52
C LYS A 44 9.19 -1.61 -25.18
N TYR A 45 8.39 -2.36 -24.45
CA TYR A 45 7.74 -3.60 -24.91
C TYR A 45 6.28 -3.42 -25.34
N ALA A 46 5.71 -2.21 -25.29
CA ALA A 46 4.36 -1.92 -25.76
C ALA A 46 4.19 -2.06 -27.29
N VAL A 47 5.30 -2.06 -28.05
CA VAL A 47 5.29 -2.07 -29.54
C VAL A 47 5.17 -3.48 -30.13
N LEU A 48 5.25 -4.55 -29.32
CA LEU A 48 5.25 -5.92 -29.81
C LEU A 48 3.81 -6.42 -30.09
N ASN A 49 3.34 -6.24 -31.34
CA ASN A 49 2.19 -6.94 -31.97
C ASN A 49 0.93 -7.14 -31.10
N TRP A 50 0.41 -6.06 -30.56
CA TRP A 50 -0.89 -6.08 -29.90
C TRP A 50 -1.99 -5.82 -30.92
N GLU A 51 -3.00 -6.67 -30.94
CA GLU A 51 -4.19 -6.43 -31.76
C GLU A 51 -4.92 -5.18 -31.25
N LYS A 52 -5.39 -4.32 -32.19
CA LYS A 52 -6.28 -3.21 -31.85
C LYS A 52 -7.58 -3.80 -31.31
N THR A 53 -7.64 -3.98 -30.02
CA THR A 53 -8.90 -4.37 -29.34
C THR A 53 -9.68 -3.13 -28.95
N SER A 54 -11.01 -3.26 -28.98
CA SER A 54 -11.99 -2.26 -28.58
C SER A 54 -11.64 -1.58 -27.25
N ASN A 55 -11.99 -0.31 -27.10
CA ASN A 55 -11.88 0.49 -25.88
C ASN A 55 -12.52 -0.25 -24.70
N ILE A 56 -11.72 -1.00 -23.97
CA ILE A 56 -12.12 -1.56 -22.68
C ILE A 56 -11.72 -0.52 -21.62
N GLU A 57 -12.70 0.22 -21.15
CA GLU A 57 -12.51 1.07 -19.99
C GLU A 57 -12.52 0.19 -18.73
N VAL A 58 -11.40 0.17 -18.00
CA VAL A 58 -11.28 -0.54 -16.73
C VAL A 58 -11.37 0.50 -15.62
N ASN A 59 -12.42 0.41 -14.82
CA ASN A 59 -12.61 1.30 -13.67
C ASN A 59 -11.80 0.79 -12.47
N ALA A 60 -11.00 1.65 -11.84
CA ALA A 60 -10.19 1.31 -10.68
C ALA A 60 -10.97 0.70 -9.49
N ASN A 61 -12.28 0.97 -9.41
CA ASN A 61 -13.10 0.42 -8.34
C ASN A 61 -13.69 -0.97 -8.63
N THR A 62 -13.67 -1.42 -9.88
CA THR A 62 -14.29 -2.69 -10.34
C THR A 62 -13.42 -3.41 -11.38
N TRP A 63 -12.11 -3.17 -11.37
CA TRP A 63 -11.17 -3.67 -12.39
C TRP A 63 -11.20 -5.19 -12.58
N TRP A 64 -11.59 -5.96 -11.55
CA TRP A 64 -11.72 -7.43 -11.63
C TRP A 64 -12.90 -7.90 -12.48
N GLU A 65 -13.86 -7.02 -12.80
CA GLU A 65 -15.00 -7.36 -13.66
C GLU A 65 -14.59 -7.72 -15.09
N ILE A 66 -13.37 -7.34 -15.51
CA ILE A 66 -12.79 -7.76 -16.78
C ILE A 66 -12.70 -9.29 -16.92
N PHE A 67 -12.60 -10.02 -15.80
CA PHE A 67 -12.58 -11.49 -15.79
C PHE A 67 -13.97 -12.11 -15.99
N GLN A 68 -15.05 -11.33 -15.97
CA GLN A 68 -16.42 -11.75 -16.18
C GLN A 68 -16.85 -12.92 -15.27
N ASP A 69 -16.31 -12.96 -14.05
CA ASP A 69 -16.62 -14.00 -13.05
C ASP A 69 -17.47 -13.41 -11.92
N PRO A 70 -18.74 -13.85 -11.77
CA PRO A 70 -19.67 -13.31 -10.76
C PRO A 70 -19.25 -13.66 -9.34
N ILE A 71 -18.58 -14.82 -9.14
CA ILE A 71 -18.10 -15.23 -7.81
C ILE A 71 -16.91 -14.36 -7.40
N LEU A 72 -15.97 -14.11 -8.31
CA LEU A 72 -14.88 -13.17 -8.09
C LEU A 72 -15.43 -11.78 -7.74
N SER A 73 -16.43 -11.29 -8.49
CA SER A 73 -17.04 -9.98 -8.24
C SER A 73 -17.68 -9.90 -6.85
N GLN A 74 -18.41 -10.95 -6.44
CA GLN A 74 -18.98 -11.02 -5.09
C GLN A 74 -17.90 -11.03 -4.00
N LEU A 75 -16.82 -11.80 -4.19
CA LEU A 75 -15.70 -11.85 -3.25
C LEU A 75 -15.01 -10.48 -3.15
N MET A 76 -14.80 -9.77 -4.24
CA MET A 76 -14.19 -8.43 -4.23
C MET A 76 -15.07 -7.39 -3.53
N GLN A 77 -16.39 -7.46 -3.70
CA GLN A 77 -17.32 -6.60 -2.97
C GLN A 77 -17.27 -6.87 -1.45
N GLN A 78 -17.25 -8.14 -1.03
CA GLN A 78 -17.10 -8.51 0.38
C GLN A 78 -15.74 -8.07 0.95
N LEU A 79 -14.65 -8.28 0.21
CA LEU A 79 -13.31 -7.82 0.56
C LEU A 79 -13.29 -6.32 0.84
N ASN A 80 -13.88 -5.51 -0.05
CA ASN A 80 -13.93 -4.06 0.11
C ASN A 80 -14.67 -3.61 1.38
N GLN A 81 -15.58 -4.42 1.92
CA GLN A 81 -16.35 -4.11 3.13
C GLN A 81 -15.73 -4.68 4.41
N GLU A 82 -15.16 -5.89 4.33
CA GLU A 82 -14.82 -6.66 5.53
C GLU A 82 -13.32 -6.81 5.76
N ASN A 83 -12.46 -6.53 4.77
CA ASN A 83 -11.02 -6.71 4.90
C ASN A 83 -10.42 -5.87 6.02
N LEU A 84 -9.73 -6.51 6.95
CA LEU A 84 -9.16 -5.85 8.15
C LEU A 84 -7.98 -4.93 7.82
N SER A 85 -7.21 -5.21 6.77
CA SER A 85 -6.13 -4.32 6.33
C SER A 85 -6.68 -3.01 5.76
N LEU A 86 -7.84 -3.06 5.07
CA LEU A 86 -8.55 -1.87 4.62
C LEU A 86 -9.08 -1.06 5.80
N LYS A 87 -9.73 -1.70 6.78
CA LYS A 87 -10.22 -1.01 8.00
C LYS A 87 -9.08 -0.34 8.78
N GLN A 88 -7.89 -0.98 8.82
CA GLN A 88 -6.70 -0.37 9.42
C GLN A 88 -6.20 0.85 8.63
N ALA A 89 -6.16 0.78 7.29
CA ALA A 89 -5.73 1.89 6.44
C ALA A 89 -6.72 3.06 6.53
N GLU A 90 -8.03 2.78 6.59
CA GLU A 90 -9.07 3.78 6.81
C GLU A 90 -8.91 4.48 8.17
N ALA A 91 -8.64 3.71 9.23
CA ALA A 91 -8.37 4.28 10.55
C ALA A 91 -7.11 5.18 10.55
N ARG A 92 -6.05 4.82 9.80
CA ARG A 92 -4.87 5.69 9.63
C ARG A 92 -5.22 6.98 8.89
N TYR A 93 -6.05 6.92 7.86
CA TYR A 93 -6.56 8.10 7.16
C TYR A 93 -7.34 9.03 8.12
N GLN A 94 -8.24 8.47 8.95
CA GLN A 94 -8.98 9.24 9.94
C GLN A 94 -8.06 9.86 11.00
N GLN A 95 -7.00 9.16 11.42
CA GLN A 95 -5.96 9.71 12.31
C GLN A 95 -5.23 10.90 11.66
N ALA A 96 -4.86 10.79 10.39
CA ALA A 96 -4.20 11.88 9.65
C ALA A 96 -5.13 13.11 9.53
N ASN A 97 -6.43 12.88 9.29
CA ASN A 97 -7.43 13.95 9.26
C ASN A 97 -7.56 14.65 10.63
N ALA A 98 -7.65 13.89 11.71
CA ALA A 98 -7.70 14.45 13.07
C ALA A 98 -6.43 15.24 13.44
N LEU A 99 -5.25 14.82 12.94
CA LEU A 99 -3.99 15.55 13.09
C LEU A 99 -4.00 16.88 12.32
N LEU A 100 -4.59 16.91 11.12
CA LEU A 100 -4.79 18.13 10.35
C LEU A 100 -5.72 19.10 11.11
N GLU A 101 -6.86 18.64 11.61
CA GLU A 101 -7.79 19.45 12.41
C GLU A 101 -7.10 20.00 13.67
N LYS A 102 -6.31 19.18 14.37
CA LYS A 102 -5.48 19.62 15.49
C LYS A 102 -4.52 20.74 15.09
N GLN A 103 -3.92 20.64 13.88
CA GLN A 103 -3.00 21.67 13.40
C GLN A 103 -3.73 22.96 13.04
N HIS A 104 -4.94 22.89 12.47
CA HIS A 104 -5.80 24.03 12.23
C HIS A 104 -6.16 24.79 13.50
N ALA A 105 -6.40 24.06 14.61
CA ALA A 105 -6.70 24.67 15.89
C ALA A 105 -5.58 25.58 16.43
N ASN A 106 -4.32 25.40 16.00
CA ASN A 106 -3.21 26.27 16.37
C ASN A 106 -3.31 27.69 15.77
N ARG A 107 -4.24 27.95 14.84
CA ARG A 107 -4.56 29.32 14.36
C ARG A 107 -5.39 30.11 15.35
N LEU A 108 -6.06 29.45 16.28
CA LEU A 108 -7.01 30.01 17.21
C LEU A 108 -6.38 30.25 18.59
N PRO A 109 -6.86 31.26 19.35
CA PRO A 109 -6.45 31.41 20.75
C PRO A 109 -6.89 30.22 21.59
N SER A 110 -6.05 29.85 22.55
CA SER A 110 -6.39 28.86 23.58
C SER A 110 -6.92 29.56 24.85
N LEU A 111 -7.99 29.02 25.42
CA LEU A 111 -8.55 29.44 26.68
C LEU A 111 -8.29 28.36 27.73
N LYS A 112 -7.65 28.72 28.83
CA LYS A 112 -7.35 27.82 29.96
C LYS A 112 -7.99 28.34 31.22
N LEU A 113 -8.58 27.46 32.01
CA LEU A 113 -8.98 27.70 33.39
C LEU A 113 -7.87 27.20 34.30
N ASN A 114 -7.37 28.07 35.21
CA ASN A 114 -6.32 27.73 36.13
C ASN A 114 -6.85 27.90 37.56
N GLY A 115 -6.51 26.99 38.44
CA GLY A 115 -6.77 27.13 39.88
C GLY A 115 -5.55 26.67 40.65
N SER A 116 -5.15 27.39 41.68
CA SER A 116 -4.07 26.98 42.56
C SER A 116 -4.35 27.28 44.01
N ALA A 117 -3.84 26.44 44.88
CA ALA A 117 -3.78 26.67 46.33
C ALA A 117 -2.32 26.49 46.74
N GLN A 118 -1.72 27.52 47.31
CA GLN A 118 -0.31 27.51 47.70
C GLN A 118 -0.21 27.93 49.17
N HIS A 119 0.56 27.18 49.96
CA HIS A 119 0.96 27.53 51.30
C HIS A 119 2.47 27.71 51.31
N SER A 120 2.94 28.92 51.61
CA SER A 120 4.36 29.24 51.56
C SER A 120 4.79 30.02 52.79
N GLY A 121 6.02 29.78 53.26
CA GLY A 121 6.63 30.48 54.39
C GLY A 121 8.16 30.46 54.26
N THR A 122 8.82 31.45 54.84
CA THR A 122 10.26 31.49 55.04
C THR A 122 10.60 31.45 56.53
N LYS A 123 11.81 31.00 56.85
CA LYS A 123 12.26 30.93 58.22
C LYS A 123 12.20 32.32 58.88
N GLY A 124 11.35 32.49 59.90
CA GLY A 124 11.15 33.77 60.60
C GLY A 124 9.98 34.61 60.10
N SER A 125 9.17 34.16 59.15
CA SER A 125 7.94 34.82 58.71
C SER A 125 6.70 33.92 58.98
N THR A 126 5.53 34.54 59.16
CA THR A 126 4.26 33.81 59.23
C THR A 126 3.96 33.19 57.89
N PRO A 127 3.63 31.87 57.83
CA PRO A 127 3.21 31.23 56.57
C PRO A 127 1.98 31.94 55.97
N ASN A 128 1.98 32.02 54.67
CA ASN A 128 0.91 32.68 53.91
C ASN A 128 0.21 31.69 52.97
N ASN A 129 -1.12 31.72 52.97
CA ASN A 129 -1.94 31.01 52.01
C ASN A 129 -2.21 31.88 50.79
N ARG A 130 -2.17 31.30 49.59
CA ARG A 130 -2.60 31.97 48.37
C ARG A 130 -3.50 31.01 47.59
N PHE A 131 -4.72 31.48 47.36
CA PHE A 131 -5.70 30.78 46.52
C PHE A 131 -5.90 31.62 45.29
N THR A 132 -5.78 30.99 44.11
CA THR A 132 -6.03 31.67 42.82
C THR A 132 -7.00 30.85 41.98
N ALA A 133 -7.87 31.55 41.26
CA ALA A 133 -8.74 30.97 40.24
C ALA A 133 -8.84 31.98 39.11
N GLY A 134 -8.59 31.53 37.87
CA GLY A 134 -8.56 32.48 36.76
C GLY A 134 -8.63 31.83 35.40
N VAL A 135 -8.86 32.67 34.41
CA VAL A 135 -8.85 32.33 32.99
C VAL A 135 -7.65 32.95 32.31
N GLN A 136 -7.04 32.21 31.41
CA GLN A 136 -5.91 32.65 30.61
C GLN A 136 -6.21 32.40 29.16
N VAL A 137 -6.13 33.43 28.31
CA VAL A 137 -6.12 33.34 26.86
C VAL A 137 -4.68 33.46 26.39
N SER A 138 -4.25 32.59 25.51
CA SER A 138 -2.95 32.66 24.85
C SER A 138 -3.13 32.45 23.37
N TRP A 139 -2.55 33.32 22.56
CA TRP A 139 -2.60 33.26 21.11
C TRP A 139 -1.25 33.67 20.51
N ILE A 140 -0.82 32.86 19.51
CA ILE A 140 0.38 33.12 18.70
C ILE A 140 -0.08 33.44 17.28
N PRO A 141 -0.18 34.70 16.88
CA PRO A 141 -0.52 35.10 15.51
C PRO A 141 0.56 34.62 14.55
N ASP A 142 0.13 34.04 13.42
CA ASP A 142 1.04 33.46 12.41
C ASP A 142 1.62 34.54 11.50
N LEU A 143 2.50 35.38 12.04
CA LEU A 143 3.14 36.46 11.28
C LEU A 143 4.13 36.00 10.24
N TRP A 144 4.73 34.84 10.46
CA TRP A 144 5.82 34.30 9.66
C TRP A 144 5.40 33.09 8.79
N GLY A 145 4.12 32.78 8.76
CA GLY A 145 3.61 31.62 8.03
C GLY A 145 4.01 30.27 8.60
N ARG A 146 4.47 30.22 9.86
CA ARG A 146 4.90 28.97 10.54
C ARG A 146 3.74 28.02 10.72
N VAL A 147 2.61 28.49 11.22
CA VAL A 147 1.40 27.69 11.38
C VAL A 147 0.84 27.28 10.02
N ALA A 148 0.86 28.21 9.03
CA ALA A 148 0.44 27.90 7.67
C ALA A 148 1.30 26.78 7.04
N LYS A 149 2.64 26.82 7.19
CA LYS A 149 3.55 25.76 6.70
C LYS A 149 3.37 24.43 7.43
N ALA A 150 3.09 24.47 8.74
CA ALA A 150 2.79 23.25 9.48
C ALA A 150 1.45 22.61 9.04
N ILE A 151 0.44 23.42 8.68
CA ILE A 151 -0.83 22.94 8.11
C ILE A 151 -0.60 22.39 6.70
N GLU A 152 0.19 23.06 5.85
CA GLU A 152 0.55 22.57 4.51
C GLU A 152 1.22 21.18 4.58
N GLY A 153 2.19 21.02 5.50
CA GLY A 153 2.84 19.72 5.72
C GLY A 153 1.87 18.65 6.22
N GLN A 154 0.94 19.00 7.11
CA GLN A 154 -0.04 18.05 7.62
C GLN A 154 -1.13 17.72 6.59
N GLN A 155 -1.51 18.66 5.72
CA GLN A 155 -2.38 18.40 4.57
C GLN A 155 -1.73 17.39 3.61
N ALA A 156 -0.44 17.60 3.28
CA ALA A 156 0.30 16.67 2.44
C ALA A 156 0.39 15.25 3.07
N ASN A 157 0.53 15.15 4.40
CA ASN A 157 0.47 13.87 5.12
C ASN A 157 -0.93 13.21 5.03
N LEU A 158 -2.01 13.99 5.10
CA LEU A 158 -3.37 13.49 4.90
C LEU A 158 -3.54 12.94 3.48
N ASP A 159 -3.11 13.70 2.47
CA ASP A 159 -3.16 13.29 1.06
C ASP A 159 -2.32 12.02 0.83
N ALA A 160 -1.14 11.92 1.46
CA ALA A 160 -0.32 10.69 1.44
C ALA A 160 -1.04 9.50 2.07
N SER A 161 -1.74 9.71 3.19
CA SER A 161 -2.51 8.66 3.86
C SER A 161 -3.73 8.21 3.03
N GLN A 162 -4.37 9.12 2.30
CA GLN A 162 -5.43 8.81 1.35
C GLN A 162 -4.91 7.94 0.20
N ALA A 163 -3.74 8.27 -0.34
CA ALA A 163 -3.09 7.48 -1.38
C ALA A 163 -2.64 6.10 -0.84
N ASP A 164 -2.16 6.02 0.42
CA ASP A 164 -1.84 4.74 1.08
C ASP A 164 -3.09 3.84 1.20
N LEU A 165 -4.24 4.40 1.59
CA LEU A 165 -5.51 3.66 1.63
C LEU A 165 -5.87 3.08 0.25
N ALA A 166 -5.72 3.88 -0.82
CA ALA A 166 -5.96 3.41 -2.19
C ALA A 166 -4.97 2.31 -2.61
N ALA A 167 -3.69 2.44 -2.24
CA ALA A 167 -2.65 1.43 -2.49
C ALA A 167 -2.95 0.12 -1.75
N VAL A 168 -3.31 0.18 -0.47
CA VAL A 168 -3.71 -0.99 0.33
C VAL A 168 -4.93 -1.67 -0.29
N LYS A 169 -5.94 -0.89 -0.72
CA LYS A 169 -7.13 -1.42 -1.38
C LYS A 169 -6.77 -2.20 -2.65
N LEU A 170 -5.99 -1.61 -3.54
CA LEU A 170 -5.56 -2.23 -4.79
C LEU A 170 -4.76 -3.51 -4.53
N ASN A 171 -3.83 -3.48 -3.56
CA ASN A 171 -3.01 -4.64 -3.21
C ASN A 171 -3.84 -5.80 -2.61
N GLN A 172 -4.84 -5.50 -1.76
CA GLN A 172 -5.71 -6.54 -1.20
C GLN A 172 -6.63 -7.13 -2.28
N GLN A 173 -7.14 -6.32 -3.20
CA GLN A 173 -7.91 -6.78 -4.35
C GLN A 173 -7.06 -7.64 -5.29
N LEU A 174 -5.80 -7.26 -5.55
CA LEU A 174 -4.87 -8.06 -6.33
C LEU A 174 -4.61 -9.41 -5.67
N LEU A 175 -4.26 -9.42 -4.37
CA LEU A 175 -4.04 -10.65 -3.60
C LEU A 175 -5.27 -11.57 -3.62
N GLY A 176 -6.46 -11.00 -3.42
CA GLY A 176 -7.73 -11.75 -3.47
C GLY A 176 -7.99 -12.37 -4.85
N THR A 177 -7.74 -11.60 -5.92
CA THR A 177 -7.92 -12.05 -7.31
C THR A 177 -6.92 -13.16 -7.67
N GLU A 178 -5.64 -12.98 -7.35
CA GLU A 178 -4.60 -14.00 -7.57
C GLU A 178 -4.89 -15.30 -6.81
N THR A 179 -5.26 -15.18 -5.54
CA THR A 179 -5.59 -16.34 -4.68
C THR A 179 -6.83 -17.07 -5.21
N TYR A 180 -7.86 -16.33 -5.63
CA TYR A 180 -9.05 -16.92 -6.25
C TYR A 180 -8.71 -17.73 -7.50
N TRP A 181 -7.93 -17.18 -8.43
CA TRP A 181 -7.53 -17.89 -9.63
C TRP A 181 -6.61 -19.08 -9.35
N ASN A 182 -5.73 -18.99 -8.35
CA ASN A 182 -4.92 -20.11 -7.88
C ASN A 182 -5.83 -21.27 -7.43
N ILE A 183 -6.85 -21.00 -6.62
CA ILE A 183 -7.80 -22.05 -6.16
C ILE A 183 -8.53 -22.67 -7.35
N ARG A 184 -9.02 -21.85 -8.31
CA ARG A 184 -9.74 -22.36 -9.48
C ARG A 184 -8.88 -23.25 -10.39
N VAL A 185 -7.61 -22.92 -10.56
CA VAL A 185 -6.68 -23.76 -11.31
C VAL A 185 -6.38 -25.05 -10.54
N LEU A 186 -6.19 -24.99 -9.22
CA LEU A 186 -6.02 -26.18 -8.39
C LEU A 186 -7.26 -27.09 -8.41
N ASP A 187 -8.47 -26.53 -8.41
CA ASP A 187 -9.72 -27.30 -8.61
C ASP A 187 -9.70 -28.03 -9.97
N ALA A 188 -9.28 -27.37 -11.05
CA ALA A 188 -9.16 -28.01 -12.37
C ALA A 188 -8.06 -29.09 -12.42
N GLN A 189 -6.92 -28.86 -11.75
CA GLN A 189 -5.87 -29.89 -11.62
C GLN A 189 -6.36 -31.13 -10.84
N LEU A 190 -7.13 -30.91 -9.77
CA LEU A 190 -7.75 -32.01 -9.01
C LEU A 190 -8.70 -32.83 -9.88
N ASP A 191 -9.51 -32.19 -10.74
CA ASP A 191 -10.39 -32.89 -11.67
C ASP A 191 -9.60 -33.78 -12.67
N VAL A 192 -8.49 -33.23 -13.23
CA VAL A 192 -7.60 -33.99 -14.13
C VAL A 192 -6.96 -35.16 -13.40
N LEU A 193 -6.45 -34.95 -12.18
CA LEU A 193 -5.85 -36.02 -11.36
C LEU A 193 -6.87 -37.11 -10.98
N GLN A 194 -8.10 -36.72 -10.66
CA GLN A 194 -9.18 -37.66 -10.36
C GLN A 194 -9.53 -38.53 -11.57
N GLN A 195 -9.64 -37.94 -12.75
CA GLN A 195 -9.89 -38.67 -14.01
C GLN A 195 -8.73 -39.66 -14.31
N THR A 196 -7.48 -39.20 -14.12
CA THR A 196 -6.29 -40.02 -14.30
C THR A 196 -6.24 -41.14 -13.28
N GLN A 197 -6.57 -40.92 -12.01
CA GLN A 197 -6.67 -41.94 -10.99
C GLN A 197 -7.67 -43.03 -11.38
N HIS A 198 -8.87 -42.65 -11.86
CA HIS A 198 -9.85 -43.61 -12.34
C HIS A 198 -9.35 -44.43 -13.54
N SER A 199 -8.58 -43.80 -14.42
CA SER A 199 -7.97 -44.49 -15.56
C SER A 199 -6.94 -45.51 -15.10
N TYR A 200 -6.04 -45.15 -14.19
CA TYR A 200 -5.03 -46.08 -13.64
C TYR A 200 -5.63 -47.19 -12.79
N GLN A 201 -6.70 -46.93 -12.03
CA GLN A 201 -7.43 -48.02 -11.31
C GLN A 201 -7.98 -49.06 -12.27
N ARG A 202 -8.54 -48.64 -13.42
CA ARG A 202 -9.02 -49.55 -14.47
C ARG A 202 -7.86 -50.37 -15.07
N SER A 203 -6.73 -49.68 -15.37
CA SER A 203 -5.53 -50.36 -15.89
C SER A 203 -4.97 -51.43 -14.95
N VAL A 204 -4.84 -51.10 -13.65
CA VAL A 204 -4.41 -52.06 -12.61
C VAL A 204 -5.33 -53.30 -12.59
N LYS A 205 -6.66 -53.08 -12.64
CA LYS A 205 -7.63 -54.20 -12.64
C LYS A 205 -7.47 -55.07 -13.89
N ILE A 206 -7.32 -54.46 -15.08
CA ILE A 206 -7.14 -55.21 -16.34
C ILE A 206 -5.85 -56.02 -16.30
N LEU A 207 -4.72 -55.39 -15.93
CA LEU A 207 -3.41 -56.04 -15.87
C LEU A 207 -3.36 -57.16 -14.83
N ASN A 208 -3.99 -57.00 -13.69
CA ASN A 208 -4.08 -58.02 -12.68
C ASN A 208 -4.88 -59.24 -13.18
N ASN A 209 -5.98 -59.02 -13.92
CA ASN A 209 -6.75 -60.13 -14.54
C ASN A 209 -5.93 -60.86 -15.60
N GLN A 210 -5.17 -60.13 -16.43
CA GLN A 210 -4.27 -60.71 -17.44
C GLN A 210 -3.12 -61.50 -16.79
N TYR A 211 -2.55 -60.98 -15.68
CA TYR A 211 -1.52 -61.70 -14.93
C TYR A 211 -2.05 -63.03 -14.36
N VAL A 212 -3.23 -63.03 -13.74
CA VAL A 212 -3.86 -64.25 -13.23
C VAL A 212 -4.15 -65.28 -14.35
N ALA A 213 -4.48 -64.78 -15.55
CA ALA A 213 -4.66 -65.60 -16.74
C ALA A 213 -3.34 -66.01 -17.42
N GLY A 214 -2.16 -65.59 -16.90
CA GLY A 214 -0.85 -65.94 -17.49
C GLY A 214 -0.51 -65.13 -18.75
N MET A 215 -1.26 -64.04 -19.04
CA MET A 215 -1.12 -63.26 -20.28
C MET A 215 -0.29 -61.97 -20.10
N SER A 216 0.09 -61.59 -18.87
CA SER A 216 0.90 -60.42 -18.57
C SER A 216 1.93 -60.74 -17.48
N ALA A 217 3.04 -59.97 -17.46
CA ALA A 217 4.08 -60.10 -16.45
C ALA A 217 3.67 -59.44 -15.13
N ARG A 218 4.12 -59.95 -13.99
CA ARG A 218 3.92 -59.30 -12.69
C ARG A 218 4.51 -57.87 -12.64
N ALA A 219 5.57 -57.66 -13.41
CA ALA A 219 6.21 -56.32 -13.54
C ALA A 219 5.24 -55.24 -14.06
N ASP A 220 4.37 -55.58 -15.02
CA ASP A 220 3.39 -54.63 -15.59
C ASP A 220 2.34 -54.24 -14.54
N VAL A 221 1.89 -55.20 -13.70
CA VAL A 221 0.96 -54.92 -12.59
C VAL A 221 1.60 -53.99 -11.57
N ILE A 222 2.84 -54.29 -11.14
CA ILE A 222 3.58 -53.45 -10.17
C ILE A 222 3.78 -52.02 -10.73
N GLN A 223 4.08 -51.90 -12.00
CA GLN A 223 4.24 -50.59 -12.66
C GLN A 223 2.94 -49.78 -12.66
N ALA A 224 1.81 -50.42 -13.01
CA ALA A 224 0.49 -49.76 -12.95
C ALA A 224 0.09 -49.37 -11.52
N GLU A 225 0.35 -50.22 -10.54
CA GLU A 225 0.13 -49.93 -9.12
C GLU A 225 0.99 -48.73 -8.66
N THR A 226 2.24 -48.65 -9.12
CA THR A 226 3.16 -47.54 -8.82
C THR A 226 2.61 -46.21 -9.37
N GLN A 227 2.16 -46.21 -10.63
CA GLN A 227 1.56 -44.99 -11.23
C GLN A 227 0.29 -44.54 -10.51
N LEU A 228 -0.56 -45.48 -10.14
CA LEU A 228 -1.75 -45.23 -9.34
C LEU A 228 -1.38 -44.57 -7.99
N LYS A 229 -0.35 -45.07 -7.31
CA LYS A 229 0.12 -44.47 -6.06
C LYS A 229 0.70 -43.07 -6.24
N GLN A 230 1.46 -42.82 -7.31
CA GLN A 230 2.02 -41.49 -7.63
C GLN A 230 0.91 -40.49 -7.84
N VAL A 231 -0.13 -40.80 -8.64
CA VAL A 231 -1.27 -39.89 -8.86
C VAL A 231 -2.05 -39.61 -7.57
N GLN A 232 -2.23 -40.65 -6.72
CA GLN A 232 -2.88 -40.44 -5.40
C GLN A 232 -2.09 -39.51 -4.50
N ILE A 233 -0.76 -39.63 -4.46
CA ILE A 233 0.12 -38.68 -3.71
C ILE A 233 -0.03 -37.27 -4.27
N GLN A 234 0.06 -37.11 -5.59
CA GLN A 234 -0.06 -35.80 -6.23
C GLN A 234 -1.44 -35.15 -5.98
N GLN A 235 -2.50 -35.95 -5.95
CA GLN A 235 -3.84 -35.46 -5.61
C GLN A 235 -3.92 -34.92 -4.17
N ILE A 236 -3.29 -35.65 -3.21
CA ILE A 236 -3.22 -35.18 -1.81
C ILE A 236 -2.45 -33.87 -1.70
N GLU A 237 -1.31 -33.74 -2.40
CA GLU A 237 -0.50 -32.52 -2.41
C GLU A 237 -1.26 -31.34 -3.02
N THR A 238 -1.93 -31.57 -4.16
CA THR A 238 -2.74 -30.52 -4.83
C THR A 238 -3.92 -30.08 -3.94
N GLN A 239 -4.58 -31.04 -3.26
CA GLN A 239 -5.65 -30.71 -2.31
C GLN A 239 -5.12 -29.90 -1.13
N ARG A 240 -3.98 -30.25 -0.56
CA ARG A 240 -3.33 -29.49 0.51
C ARG A 240 -3.03 -28.05 0.06
N GLU A 241 -2.49 -27.88 -1.14
CA GLU A 241 -2.19 -26.55 -1.69
C GLU A 241 -3.47 -25.74 -1.87
N ARG A 242 -4.53 -26.36 -2.41
CA ARG A 242 -5.84 -25.73 -2.55
C ARG A 242 -6.40 -25.24 -1.22
N ASP A 243 -6.30 -26.05 -0.17
CA ASP A 243 -6.80 -25.72 1.17
C ASP A 243 -5.98 -24.58 1.81
N LEU A 244 -4.66 -24.54 1.59
CA LEU A 244 -3.81 -23.43 2.01
C LEU A 244 -4.19 -22.10 1.32
N GLN A 245 -4.47 -22.13 0.01
CA GLN A 245 -4.94 -20.96 -0.71
C GLN A 245 -6.32 -20.49 -0.22
N GLU A 246 -7.21 -21.42 0.12
CA GLU A 246 -8.52 -21.09 0.69
C GLU A 246 -8.38 -20.39 2.06
N ASN A 247 -7.42 -20.82 2.88
CA ASN A 247 -7.10 -20.15 4.15
C ASN A 247 -6.63 -18.70 3.94
N ILE A 248 -5.80 -18.45 2.92
CA ILE A 248 -5.37 -17.10 2.55
C ILE A 248 -6.60 -16.25 2.14
N LEU A 249 -7.46 -16.82 1.29
CA LEU A 249 -8.66 -16.11 0.83
C LEU A 249 -9.62 -15.80 1.99
N ALA A 250 -9.78 -16.70 2.97
CA ALA A 250 -10.57 -16.48 4.17
C ALA A 250 -10.07 -15.25 4.95
N VAL A 251 -8.75 -15.13 5.17
CA VAL A 251 -8.14 -13.98 5.86
C VAL A 251 -8.34 -12.69 5.07
N VAL A 252 -8.17 -12.74 3.74
CA VAL A 252 -8.41 -11.60 2.86
C VAL A 252 -9.87 -11.13 2.91
N GLN A 253 -10.82 -12.06 3.10
CA GLN A 253 -12.24 -11.78 3.30
C GLN A 253 -12.60 -11.33 4.74
N GLY A 254 -11.61 -11.19 5.64
CA GLY A 254 -11.85 -10.84 7.04
C GLY A 254 -12.59 -11.91 7.84
N LYS A 255 -12.57 -13.17 7.38
CA LYS A 255 -13.27 -14.31 8.00
C LYS A 255 -12.28 -15.27 8.66
N THR A 256 -12.78 -16.02 9.64
CA THR A 256 -12.03 -17.17 10.15
C THR A 256 -12.07 -18.31 9.11
N VAL A 257 -11.03 -19.12 9.09
CA VAL A 257 -10.94 -20.28 8.18
C VAL A 257 -12.16 -21.21 8.29
N ALA A 258 -12.70 -21.39 9.51
CA ALA A 258 -13.88 -22.21 9.74
C ALA A 258 -15.19 -21.64 9.15
N GLN A 259 -15.26 -20.34 8.92
CA GLN A 259 -16.45 -19.63 8.41
C GLN A 259 -16.42 -19.43 6.90
N PHE A 260 -15.29 -19.75 6.26
CA PHE A 260 -15.12 -19.51 4.83
C PHE A 260 -14.96 -20.82 4.08
N GLN A 261 -15.70 -20.98 3.02
CA GLN A 261 -15.57 -22.10 2.10
C GLN A 261 -15.85 -21.61 0.68
N LEU A 262 -14.94 -21.91 -0.24
CA LEU A 262 -15.13 -21.66 -1.67
C LEU A 262 -15.55 -22.97 -2.35
N PRO A 263 -16.79 -23.11 -2.84
CA PRO A 263 -17.25 -24.30 -3.52
C PRO A 263 -16.43 -24.63 -4.76
N LYS A 264 -16.13 -25.90 -5.00
CA LYS A 264 -15.52 -26.36 -6.25
C LYS A 264 -16.48 -26.11 -7.41
N GLN A 265 -15.97 -25.59 -8.51
CA GLN A 265 -16.73 -25.33 -9.72
C GLN A 265 -15.90 -25.67 -10.94
N LYS A 266 -16.56 -26.26 -11.95
CA LYS A 266 -15.93 -26.38 -13.27
C LYS A 266 -15.77 -25.00 -13.87
N GLN A 267 -14.53 -24.59 -14.13
CA GLN A 267 -14.19 -23.25 -14.61
C GLN A 267 -13.73 -23.31 -16.05
N TYR A 268 -14.29 -22.39 -16.86
CA TYR A 268 -13.70 -22.05 -18.17
C TYR A 268 -12.79 -20.83 -17.98
N PHE A 269 -11.49 -21.04 -18.15
CA PHE A 269 -10.51 -19.98 -18.00
C PHE A 269 -10.47 -19.11 -19.27
N GLN A 270 -11.07 -17.94 -19.19
CA GLN A 270 -10.91 -16.90 -20.21
C GLN A 270 -9.90 -15.88 -19.69
N VAL A 271 -8.78 -15.73 -20.40
CA VAL A 271 -7.79 -14.70 -20.11
C VAL A 271 -8.25 -13.43 -20.83
N PRO A 272 -8.51 -12.33 -20.11
CA PRO A 272 -8.91 -11.08 -20.72
C PRO A 272 -7.80 -10.53 -21.65
N ILE A 273 -8.20 -9.95 -22.77
CA ILE A 273 -7.28 -9.28 -23.68
C ILE A 273 -7.24 -7.81 -23.28
N LEU A 274 -6.07 -7.33 -22.84
CA LEU A 274 -5.87 -5.93 -22.47
C LEU A 274 -5.54 -5.06 -23.68
N PRO A 275 -5.87 -3.74 -23.65
CA PRO A 275 -5.56 -2.81 -24.73
C PRO A 275 -4.04 -2.70 -24.94
N SER A 276 -3.64 -2.54 -26.19
CA SER A 276 -2.24 -2.54 -26.61
C SER A 276 -1.49 -1.21 -26.36
N GLN A 277 -2.21 -0.11 -26.22
CA GLN A 277 -1.62 1.22 -26.01
C GLN A 277 -1.88 1.66 -24.57
N LEU A 278 -0.84 1.59 -23.75
CA LEU A 278 -0.86 2.03 -22.36
C LEU A 278 -0.07 3.34 -22.28
N PRO A 279 -0.73 4.49 -22.02
CA PRO A 279 -0.03 5.75 -21.88
C PRO A 279 0.87 5.74 -20.64
N SER A 280 2.13 6.17 -20.77
CA SER A 280 3.06 6.28 -19.64
C SER A 280 2.56 7.21 -18.54
N ARG A 281 1.65 8.15 -18.87
CA ARG A 281 0.99 9.04 -17.91
C ARG A 281 0.21 8.32 -16.80
N MET A 282 -0.19 7.07 -17.00
CA MET A 282 -0.89 6.29 -15.97
C MET A 282 -0.04 6.02 -14.73
N LEU A 283 1.29 5.98 -14.86
CA LEU A 283 2.19 5.80 -13.72
C LEU A 283 2.05 6.90 -12.66
N ILE A 284 1.77 8.14 -13.08
CA ILE A 284 1.59 9.27 -12.14
C ILE A 284 0.29 9.12 -11.34
N GLN A 285 -0.67 8.34 -11.82
CA GLN A 285 -1.94 8.08 -11.15
C GLN A 285 -1.87 6.89 -10.18
N ARG A 286 -0.75 6.18 -10.12
CA ARG A 286 -0.55 5.07 -9.19
C ARG A 286 -0.61 5.56 -7.74
N PRO A 287 -1.38 4.88 -6.87
CA PRO A 287 -1.51 5.29 -5.48
C PRO A 287 -0.18 5.33 -4.69
N ASP A 288 0.75 4.40 -4.97
CA ASP A 288 2.06 4.35 -4.32
C ASP A 288 2.97 5.52 -4.77
N VAL A 289 2.88 5.93 -6.04
CA VAL A 289 3.60 7.09 -6.58
C VAL A 289 3.03 8.38 -6.00
N ILE A 290 1.70 8.52 -5.95
CA ILE A 290 1.02 9.67 -5.34
C ILE A 290 1.41 9.78 -3.86
N ARG A 291 1.41 8.68 -3.11
CA ARG A 291 1.83 8.66 -1.71
C ARG A 291 3.26 9.20 -1.56
N ALA A 292 4.21 8.68 -2.34
CA ALA A 292 5.61 9.08 -2.26
C ALA A 292 5.80 10.57 -2.61
N GLU A 293 5.03 11.10 -3.58
CA GLU A 293 5.03 12.51 -3.95
C GLU A 293 4.46 13.38 -2.83
N ARG A 294 3.35 12.98 -2.20
CA ARG A 294 2.75 13.71 -1.07
C ARG A 294 3.65 13.68 0.18
N GLU A 295 4.35 12.58 0.46
CA GLU A 295 5.37 12.52 1.51
C GLU A 295 6.53 13.48 1.23
N LEU A 296 6.95 13.63 -0.02
CA LEU A 296 7.95 14.61 -0.44
C LEU A 296 7.44 16.05 -0.19
N ALA A 297 6.20 16.35 -0.56
CA ALA A 297 5.57 17.63 -0.31
C ALA A 297 5.51 17.97 1.20
N ALA A 298 5.20 16.97 2.04
CA ALA A 298 5.20 17.14 3.49
C ALA A 298 6.59 17.50 4.04
N THR A 299 7.65 16.85 3.56
CA THR A 299 9.02 17.18 3.98
C THR A 299 9.50 18.53 3.46
N HIS A 300 9.04 18.97 2.28
CA HIS A 300 9.29 20.32 1.79
C HIS A 300 8.66 21.37 2.72
N ALA A 301 7.42 21.16 3.17
CA ALA A 301 6.77 22.04 4.12
C ALA A 301 7.50 22.06 5.48
N GLN A 302 8.00 20.90 5.95
CA GLN A 302 8.83 20.79 7.16
C GLN A 302 10.16 21.54 7.04
N LEU A 303 10.82 21.47 5.87
CA LEU A 303 12.02 22.26 5.60
C LEU A 303 11.72 23.78 5.69
N GLY A 304 10.61 24.21 5.07
CA GLY A 304 10.14 25.58 5.19
C GLY A 304 9.88 25.99 6.64
N LEU A 305 9.24 25.12 7.41
CA LEU A 305 9.00 25.34 8.85
C LEU A 305 10.33 25.47 9.62
N ALA A 306 11.30 24.59 9.39
CA ALA A 306 12.62 24.66 10.04
C ALA A 306 13.36 25.97 9.73
N GLN A 307 13.25 26.51 8.52
CA GLN A 307 13.83 27.79 8.11
C GLN A 307 13.23 28.98 8.87
N THR A 308 11.95 28.90 9.26
CA THR A 308 11.31 29.95 10.06
C THR A 308 11.78 30.01 11.51
N ALA A 309 12.53 29.02 12.01
CA ALA A 309 13.01 28.96 13.38
C ALA A 309 13.98 30.10 13.78
N TRP A 310 14.50 30.86 12.80
CA TRP A 310 15.31 32.06 13.04
C TRP A 310 14.50 33.30 13.42
N LEU A 311 13.19 33.31 13.15
CA LEU A 311 12.31 34.42 13.36
C LEU A 311 11.79 34.48 14.80
N PRO A 312 11.57 35.69 15.39
CA PRO A 312 11.09 35.80 16.76
C PRO A 312 9.65 35.27 16.90
N ASP A 313 9.33 34.64 18.01
CA ASP A 313 7.96 34.31 18.35
C ASP A 313 7.25 35.55 18.94
N LEU A 314 6.01 35.75 18.50
CA LEU A 314 5.12 36.77 19.07
C LEU A 314 3.95 36.08 19.72
N SER A 315 3.69 36.37 20.99
CA SER A 315 2.53 35.83 21.71
C SER A 315 1.70 36.94 22.36
N ILE A 316 0.40 36.79 22.30
CA ILE A 316 -0.59 37.69 22.95
C ILE A 316 -1.21 36.87 24.10
N GLY A 317 -1.13 37.45 25.31
CA GLY A 317 -1.70 36.89 26.50
C GLY A 317 -2.74 37.80 27.13
N LEU A 318 -3.84 37.21 27.59
CA LEU A 318 -4.85 37.87 28.43
C LEU A 318 -5.06 37.00 29.65
N THR A 319 -4.99 37.57 30.86
CA THR A 319 -5.31 36.85 32.09
C THR A 319 -6.35 37.60 32.89
N GLY A 320 -7.28 36.87 33.46
CA GLY A 320 -8.19 37.35 34.47
C GLY A 320 -8.16 36.39 35.67
N GLU A 321 -7.78 36.89 36.83
CA GLU A 321 -7.52 36.07 38.02
C GLU A 321 -8.18 36.65 39.26
N LEU A 322 -8.79 35.78 40.04
CA LEU A 322 -9.18 36.05 41.42
C LEU A 322 -8.07 35.56 42.34
N ASN A 323 -7.67 36.35 43.33
CA ASN A 323 -6.58 36.05 44.22
C ASN A 323 -6.99 36.38 45.66
N SER A 324 -6.88 35.43 46.60
CA SER A 324 -7.21 35.63 47.99
C SER A 324 -6.31 34.80 48.90
N HIS A 325 -6.12 35.29 50.13
CA HIS A 325 -5.44 34.58 51.19
C HIS A 325 -6.37 33.64 51.95
N VAL A 326 -7.69 33.80 51.79
CA VAL A 326 -8.74 33.00 52.44
C VAL A 326 -9.62 32.39 51.35
N LEU A 327 -9.79 31.08 51.36
CA LEU A 327 -10.52 30.36 50.30
C LEU A 327 -11.99 30.84 50.19
N SER A 328 -12.67 31.10 51.33
CA SER A 328 -14.07 31.57 51.33
C SER A 328 -14.26 32.98 50.75
N GLN A 329 -13.18 33.75 50.58
CA GLN A 329 -13.21 35.12 50.07
C GLN A 329 -12.74 35.16 48.59
N LEU A 330 -12.36 34.05 48.00
CA LEU A 330 -11.78 33.99 46.64
C LEU A 330 -12.71 34.61 45.58
N PHE A 331 -14.02 34.42 45.74
CA PHE A 331 -15.03 34.90 44.78
C PHE A 331 -15.68 36.24 45.15
N GLN A 332 -15.16 36.90 46.17
CA GLN A 332 -15.66 38.20 46.60
C GLN A 332 -14.87 39.35 45.91
N ALA A 333 -15.55 40.41 45.50
CA ALA A 333 -14.91 41.64 45.08
C ALA A 333 -14.23 42.32 46.28
N PRO A 334 -13.02 42.92 46.15
CA PRO A 334 -12.27 43.37 44.97
C PRO A 334 -11.08 42.47 44.56
N GLN A 335 -11.18 41.17 44.71
CA GLN A 335 -10.08 40.21 44.51
C GLN A 335 -9.76 39.94 43.02
N TYR A 336 -10.34 40.72 42.08
CA TYR A 336 -10.15 40.53 40.63
C TYR A 336 -8.94 41.28 40.11
N LEU A 337 -8.04 40.55 39.45
CA LEU A 337 -6.88 41.07 38.74
C LEU A 337 -6.99 40.70 37.27
N TRP A 338 -6.62 41.63 36.40
CA TRP A 338 -6.52 41.32 34.97
C TRP A 338 -5.21 41.88 34.42
N SER A 339 -4.68 41.19 33.41
CA SER A 339 -3.54 41.70 32.64
C SER A 339 -3.69 41.36 31.18
N THR A 340 -3.16 42.21 30.32
CA THR A 340 -2.97 41.96 28.90
C THR A 340 -1.51 42.22 28.57
N GLY A 341 -0.91 41.33 27.75
CA GLY A 341 0.49 41.43 27.43
C GLY A 341 0.78 40.98 26.00
N LEU A 342 1.73 41.65 25.39
CA LEU A 342 2.39 41.26 24.17
C LEU A 342 3.82 40.88 24.52
N GLN A 343 4.19 39.65 24.21
CA GLN A 343 5.54 39.13 24.46
C GLN A 343 6.18 38.68 23.17
N THR A 344 7.41 39.14 22.94
CA THR A 344 8.27 38.65 21.84
C THR A 344 9.50 37.96 22.43
N THR A 345 9.85 36.84 21.84
CA THR A 345 11.02 36.02 22.25
C THR A 345 11.84 35.72 21.00
N ALA A 346 13.11 36.07 21.01
CA ALA A 346 14.07 35.74 19.96
C ALA A 346 15.25 34.94 20.57
N LEU A 347 15.55 33.80 20.04
CA LEU A 347 16.66 32.97 20.49
C LEU A 347 17.94 33.43 19.76
N ILE A 348 18.85 34.08 20.46
CA ILE A 348 20.07 34.68 19.89
C ILE A 348 21.18 33.65 19.70
N PHE A 349 21.36 32.77 20.66
CA PHE A 349 22.41 31.73 20.65
C PHE A 349 21.86 30.39 21.12
N ASP A 350 22.11 29.33 20.35
CA ASP A 350 21.61 27.97 20.58
C ASP A 350 22.67 26.88 20.37
N GLY A 351 23.94 27.26 20.30
CA GLY A 351 25.04 26.31 20.07
C GLY A 351 24.99 25.61 18.72
N GLY A 352 24.24 26.14 17.73
CA GLY A 352 24.13 25.58 16.38
C GLY A 352 22.93 24.64 16.19
N LYS A 353 22.05 24.52 17.16
CA LYS A 353 20.88 23.61 17.12
C LYS A 353 19.99 23.87 15.88
N ARG A 354 19.57 25.10 15.63
CA ARG A 354 18.75 25.47 14.46
C ARG A 354 19.40 25.11 13.13
N LYS A 355 20.73 25.35 13.01
CA LYS A 355 21.49 24.97 11.82
C LYS A 355 21.45 23.45 11.59
N ALA A 356 21.58 22.67 12.64
CA ALA A 356 21.49 21.21 12.58
C ALA A 356 20.06 20.73 12.23
N GLU A 357 19.03 21.35 12.79
CA GLU A 357 17.61 21.05 12.47
C GLU A 357 17.28 21.34 10.99
N ILE A 358 17.77 22.46 10.43
CA ILE A 358 17.61 22.77 9.00
C ILE A 358 18.37 21.74 8.14
N ALA A 359 19.59 21.38 8.52
CA ALA A 359 20.36 20.36 7.80
C ALA A 359 19.65 18.99 7.84
N GLN A 360 19.06 18.62 8.97
CA GLN A 360 18.24 17.42 9.11
C GLN A 360 17.01 17.46 8.20
N ALA A 361 16.26 18.56 8.18
CA ALA A 361 15.09 18.73 7.32
C ALA A 361 15.47 18.68 5.83
N GLN A 362 16.62 19.28 5.45
CA GLN A 362 17.14 19.22 4.07
C GLN A 362 17.52 17.78 3.68
N ALA A 363 18.16 17.02 4.57
CA ALA A 363 18.50 15.62 4.33
C ALA A 363 17.25 14.75 4.17
N SER A 364 16.21 14.98 5.01
CA SER A 364 14.92 14.29 4.91
C SER A 364 14.20 14.59 3.60
N TYR A 365 14.21 15.85 3.14
CA TYR A 365 13.69 16.22 1.82
C TYR A 365 14.43 15.46 0.69
N THR A 366 15.76 15.41 0.76
CA THR A 366 16.57 14.71 -0.25
C THR A 366 16.29 13.20 -0.25
N GLU A 367 16.10 12.59 0.93
CA GLU A 367 15.70 11.19 1.09
C GLU A 367 14.34 10.93 0.41
N LYS A 368 13.33 11.76 0.70
CA LYS A 368 12.00 11.59 0.11
C LYS A 368 11.96 11.87 -1.39
N ALA A 369 12.81 12.78 -1.89
CA ALA A 369 12.98 13.00 -3.33
C ALA A 369 13.54 11.75 -4.04
N ALA A 370 14.51 11.09 -3.43
CA ALA A 370 15.04 9.81 -3.93
C ALA A 370 13.98 8.68 -3.86
N ALA A 371 13.20 8.61 -2.77
CA ALA A 371 12.13 7.63 -2.59
C ALA A 371 11.01 7.82 -3.64
N TYR A 372 10.60 9.05 -3.93
CA TYR A 372 9.65 9.36 -5.00
C TYR A 372 10.16 8.87 -6.36
N ARG A 373 11.42 9.21 -6.69
CA ARG A 373 12.04 8.74 -7.94
C ARG A 373 12.08 7.21 -8.01
N GLN A 374 12.43 6.54 -6.91
CA GLN A 374 12.44 5.08 -6.83
C GLN A 374 11.04 4.50 -7.06
N ALA A 375 9.99 5.07 -6.48
CA ALA A 375 8.61 4.62 -6.67
C ALA A 375 8.20 4.67 -8.15
N VAL A 376 8.51 5.76 -8.86
CA VAL A 376 8.24 5.89 -10.30
C VAL A 376 9.01 4.85 -11.12
N LEU A 377 10.31 4.66 -10.86
CA LEU A 377 11.12 3.67 -11.57
C LEU A 377 10.65 2.24 -11.31
N THR A 378 10.22 1.95 -10.08
CA THR A 378 9.65 0.64 -9.72
C THR A 378 8.33 0.40 -10.46
N GLY A 379 7.43 1.39 -10.47
CA GLY A 379 6.20 1.31 -11.22
C GLY A 379 6.42 1.09 -12.71
N TRP A 380 7.40 1.79 -13.31
CA TRP A 380 7.79 1.59 -14.70
C TRP A 380 8.23 0.14 -14.95
N LYS A 381 9.15 -0.36 -14.11
CA LYS A 381 9.65 -1.73 -14.18
C LYS A 381 8.52 -2.77 -14.08
N GLU A 382 7.56 -2.59 -13.17
CA GLU A 382 6.45 -3.53 -12.98
C GLU A 382 5.56 -3.63 -14.22
N VAL A 383 5.28 -2.52 -14.90
CA VAL A 383 4.53 -2.51 -16.16
C VAL A 383 5.33 -3.22 -17.27
N GLU A 384 6.61 -2.89 -17.43
CA GLU A 384 7.48 -3.54 -18.44
C GLU A 384 7.59 -5.05 -18.20
N ASP A 385 7.80 -5.48 -16.96
CA ASP A 385 7.86 -6.90 -16.59
C ASP A 385 6.55 -7.62 -16.96
N ALA A 386 5.40 -7.02 -16.67
CA ALA A 386 4.11 -7.59 -16.99
C ALA A 386 3.85 -7.66 -18.52
N LEU A 387 4.31 -6.67 -19.30
CA LEU A 387 4.23 -6.67 -20.75
C LEU A 387 5.11 -7.78 -21.38
N ILE A 388 6.35 -7.93 -20.88
CA ILE A 388 7.25 -9.02 -21.31
C ILE A 388 6.61 -10.38 -21.04
N GLN A 389 6.08 -10.58 -19.83
CA GLN A 389 5.41 -11.83 -19.44
C GLN A 389 4.18 -12.10 -20.30
N SER A 390 3.35 -11.08 -20.56
CA SER A 390 2.17 -11.21 -21.42
C SER A 390 2.53 -11.69 -22.83
N SER A 391 3.56 -11.09 -23.45
CA SER A 391 4.06 -11.49 -24.77
C SER A 391 4.60 -12.92 -24.76
N SER A 392 5.42 -13.28 -23.76
CA SER A 392 6.00 -14.62 -23.62
C SER A 392 4.90 -15.68 -23.40
N PHE A 393 3.92 -15.42 -22.55
CA PHE A 393 2.82 -16.37 -22.30
C PHE A 393 1.92 -16.57 -23.53
N LYS A 394 1.72 -15.54 -24.35
CA LYS A 394 0.99 -15.67 -25.61
C LYS A 394 1.70 -16.62 -26.58
N GLN A 395 3.03 -16.52 -26.69
CA GLN A 395 3.83 -17.45 -27.51
C GLN A 395 3.81 -18.86 -26.93
N GLN A 396 4.02 -19.00 -25.62
CA GLN A 396 3.98 -20.31 -24.95
C GLN A 396 2.62 -20.99 -25.08
N GLN A 397 1.53 -20.24 -25.13
CA GLN A 397 0.18 -20.80 -25.21
C GLN A 397 -0.04 -21.62 -26.48
N SER A 398 0.44 -21.15 -27.64
CA SER A 398 0.31 -21.88 -28.91
C SER A 398 1.13 -23.17 -28.88
N GLU A 399 2.37 -23.11 -28.43
CA GLU A 399 3.27 -24.27 -28.32
C GLU A 399 2.77 -25.29 -27.31
N GLN A 400 2.29 -24.82 -26.14
CA GLN A 400 1.77 -25.70 -25.10
C GLN A 400 0.47 -26.41 -25.52
N PHE A 401 -0.41 -25.69 -26.25
CA PHE A 401 -1.63 -26.30 -26.78
C PHE A 401 -1.31 -27.38 -27.83
N GLU A 402 -0.35 -27.14 -28.73
CA GLU A 402 0.06 -28.13 -29.72
C GLU A 402 0.76 -29.33 -29.04
N LEU A 403 1.62 -29.08 -28.05
CA LEU A 403 2.24 -30.14 -27.25
C LEU A 403 1.19 -31.03 -26.58
N PHE A 404 0.17 -30.44 -25.94
CA PHE A 404 -0.91 -31.22 -25.32
C PHE A 404 -1.67 -32.07 -26.35
N LYS A 405 -1.98 -31.50 -27.53
CA LYS A 405 -2.66 -32.20 -28.61
C LYS A 405 -1.86 -33.40 -29.13
N ILE A 406 -0.55 -33.21 -29.38
CA ILE A 406 0.37 -34.28 -29.81
C ILE A 406 0.49 -35.37 -28.72
N ALA A 407 0.61 -34.98 -27.46
CA ALA A 407 0.70 -35.92 -26.34
C ALA A 407 -0.58 -36.77 -26.19
N LEU A 408 -1.75 -36.16 -26.40
CA LEU A 408 -3.05 -36.82 -26.38
C LEU A 408 -3.17 -37.83 -27.55
N GLU A 409 -2.77 -37.42 -28.76
CA GLU A 409 -2.76 -38.31 -29.92
C GLU A 409 -1.79 -39.51 -29.73
N ASN A 410 -0.59 -39.22 -29.21
CA ASN A 410 0.39 -40.27 -28.89
C ASN A 410 -0.16 -41.31 -27.90
N GLU A 411 -0.81 -40.87 -26.81
CA GLU A 411 -1.46 -41.78 -25.85
C GLU A 411 -2.49 -42.69 -26.54
N GLN A 412 -3.33 -42.11 -27.43
CA GLN A 412 -4.33 -42.86 -28.18
C GLN A 412 -3.71 -43.90 -29.13
N VAL A 413 -2.64 -43.52 -29.86
CA VAL A 413 -1.93 -44.42 -30.77
C VAL A 413 -1.24 -45.54 -30.03
N VAL A 414 -0.49 -45.22 -28.97
CA VAL A 414 0.23 -46.24 -28.16
C VAL A 414 -0.74 -47.18 -27.46
N THR A 415 -1.86 -46.66 -26.94
CA THR A 415 -2.90 -47.51 -26.31
C THR A 415 -3.52 -48.49 -27.33
N ARG A 416 -3.79 -48.06 -28.56
CA ARG A 416 -4.28 -48.95 -29.63
C ARG A 416 -3.26 -50.02 -29.98
N ARG A 417 -1.97 -49.67 -30.11
CA ARG A 417 -0.88 -50.62 -30.38
C ARG A 417 -0.70 -51.65 -29.26
N TYR A 418 -0.82 -51.19 -28.00
CA TYR A 418 -0.80 -52.09 -26.85
C TYR A 418 -1.95 -53.11 -26.89
N ASN A 419 -3.17 -52.66 -27.16
CA ASN A 419 -4.35 -53.53 -27.29
C ASN A 419 -4.21 -54.55 -28.45
N ALA A 420 -3.41 -54.21 -29.46
CA ALA A 420 -3.05 -55.11 -30.57
C ALA A 420 -1.83 -56.03 -30.25
N GLY A 421 -1.25 -55.95 -29.07
CA GLY A 421 -0.08 -56.71 -28.64
C GLY A 421 1.25 -56.28 -29.28
N LEU A 422 1.32 -55.11 -29.86
CA LEU A 422 2.49 -54.64 -30.66
C LEU A 422 3.53 -53.88 -29.81
N VAL A 423 3.17 -53.45 -28.60
CA VAL A 423 4.03 -52.68 -27.69
C VAL A 423 3.82 -53.10 -26.25
N SER A 424 4.77 -52.78 -25.38
CA SER A 424 4.71 -53.09 -23.95
C SER A 424 3.80 -52.10 -23.20
N TYR A 425 3.32 -52.47 -22.02
CA TYR A 425 2.55 -51.56 -21.14
C TYR A 425 3.38 -50.34 -20.67
N LEU A 426 4.70 -50.50 -20.59
CA LEU A 426 5.61 -49.38 -20.27
C LEU A 426 5.47 -48.23 -21.25
N GLU A 427 5.27 -48.51 -22.55
CA GLU A 427 5.07 -47.44 -23.54
C GLU A 427 3.75 -46.67 -23.30
N VAL A 428 2.68 -47.41 -22.90
CA VAL A 428 1.38 -46.80 -22.52
C VAL A 428 1.55 -45.86 -21.34
N ILE A 429 2.23 -46.32 -20.27
CA ILE A 429 2.53 -45.48 -19.10
C ILE A 429 3.29 -44.21 -19.49
N THR A 430 4.33 -44.34 -20.32
CA THR A 430 5.14 -43.23 -20.77
C THR A 430 4.28 -42.20 -21.52
N ALA A 431 3.44 -42.65 -22.44
CA ALA A 431 2.53 -41.79 -23.19
C ALA A 431 1.49 -41.09 -22.28
N GLN A 432 0.92 -41.82 -21.31
CA GLN A 432 -0.03 -41.27 -20.34
C GLN A 432 0.60 -40.21 -19.45
N ASN A 433 1.83 -40.43 -18.98
CA ASN A 433 2.56 -39.46 -18.17
C ASN A 433 2.87 -38.17 -18.96
N LEU A 434 3.29 -38.31 -20.23
CA LEU A 434 3.52 -37.16 -21.10
C LEU A 434 2.25 -36.33 -21.31
N ARG A 435 1.10 -36.98 -21.56
CA ARG A 435 -0.18 -36.31 -21.68
C ARG A 435 -0.57 -35.57 -20.36
N LEU A 436 -0.47 -36.26 -19.22
CA LEU A 436 -0.78 -35.66 -17.93
C LEU A 436 0.09 -34.42 -17.63
N GLN A 437 1.40 -34.53 -17.90
CA GLN A 437 2.33 -33.42 -17.72
C GLN A 437 1.98 -32.25 -18.65
N ALA A 438 1.66 -32.51 -19.92
CA ALA A 438 1.28 -31.46 -20.86
C ALA A 438 -0.04 -30.78 -20.48
N GLU A 439 -1.02 -31.55 -19.96
CA GLU A 439 -2.30 -31.03 -19.50
C GLU A 439 -2.13 -30.14 -18.25
N GLN A 440 -1.33 -30.58 -17.28
CA GLN A 440 -1.02 -29.79 -16.08
C GLN A 440 -0.24 -28.53 -16.42
N ALA A 441 0.74 -28.60 -17.32
CA ALA A 441 1.48 -27.42 -17.79
C ALA A 441 0.57 -26.41 -18.51
N THR A 442 -0.46 -26.87 -19.23
CA THR A 442 -1.48 -25.99 -19.83
C THR A 442 -2.28 -25.24 -18.77
N LEU A 443 -2.67 -25.91 -17.69
CA LEU A 443 -3.38 -25.27 -16.56
C LEU A 443 -2.49 -24.27 -15.82
N GLN A 444 -1.22 -24.62 -15.59
CA GLN A 444 -0.23 -23.71 -14.99
C GLN A 444 -0.02 -22.46 -15.83
N LEU A 445 0.09 -22.61 -17.16
CA LEU A 445 0.22 -21.45 -18.04
C LEU A 445 -1.02 -20.54 -17.97
N LYS A 446 -2.23 -21.12 -17.89
CA LYS A 446 -3.46 -20.36 -17.68
C LYS A 446 -3.44 -19.57 -16.35
N GLN A 447 -2.96 -20.18 -15.29
CA GLN A 447 -2.77 -19.52 -13.99
C GLN A 447 -1.84 -18.31 -14.11
N LEU A 448 -0.67 -18.49 -14.76
CA LEU A 448 0.31 -17.42 -14.97
C LEU A 448 -0.28 -16.28 -15.81
N GLN A 449 -1.04 -16.58 -16.87
CA GLN A 449 -1.71 -15.58 -17.70
C GLN A 449 -2.74 -14.76 -16.88
N LEU A 450 -3.62 -15.41 -16.11
CA LEU A 450 -4.62 -14.74 -15.28
C LEU A 450 -3.97 -13.85 -14.21
N LYS A 451 -2.94 -14.38 -13.55
CA LYS A 451 -2.15 -13.64 -12.57
C LYS A 451 -1.47 -12.43 -13.19
N ASN A 452 -0.79 -12.58 -14.31
CA ASN A 452 -0.10 -11.50 -15.00
C ASN A 452 -1.08 -10.40 -15.48
N THR A 453 -2.27 -10.79 -15.93
CA THR A 453 -3.32 -9.83 -16.30
C THR A 453 -3.74 -8.98 -15.09
N ALA A 454 -3.97 -9.59 -13.93
CA ALA A 454 -4.30 -8.87 -12.70
C ALA A 454 -3.14 -7.95 -12.25
N GLN A 455 -1.90 -8.44 -12.32
CA GLN A 455 -0.69 -7.67 -12.00
C GLN A 455 -0.49 -6.47 -12.92
N LEU A 456 -0.71 -6.63 -14.24
CA LEU A 456 -0.60 -5.52 -15.18
C LEU A 456 -1.64 -4.42 -14.88
N ILE A 457 -2.89 -4.80 -14.59
CA ILE A 457 -3.93 -3.84 -14.21
C ILE A 457 -3.54 -3.12 -12.92
N ALA A 458 -3.05 -3.84 -11.91
CA ALA A 458 -2.59 -3.25 -10.66
C ALA A 458 -1.37 -2.34 -10.85
N ALA A 459 -0.41 -2.73 -11.72
CA ALA A 459 0.75 -1.92 -12.06
C ALA A 459 0.38 -0.61 -12.78
N LEU A 460 -0.78 -0.55 -13.42
CA LEU A 460 -1.35 0.68 -14.02
C LEU A 460 -2.22 1.48 -13.03
N GLY A 461 -2.25 1.09 -11.75
CA GLY A 461 -3.05 1.77 -10.73
C GLY A 461 -4.51 1.34 -10.67
N GLY A 462 -4.87 0.22 -11.32
CA GLY A 462 -6.24 -0.30 -11.36
C GLY A 462 -7.14 0.38 -12.41
N ASN A 463 -6.65 1.36 -13.13
CA ASN A 463 -7.40 2.11 -14.14
C ASN A 463 -6.75 1.95 -15.52
N ILE A 464 -7.56 1.66 -16.54
CA ILE A 464 -7.15 1.65 -17.95
C ILE A 464 -8.21 2.44 -18.71
N SER A 465 -7.96 3.74 -18.86
CA SER A 465 -8.85 4.66 -19.59
C SER A 465 -8.07 5.48 -20.60
#